data_220306b75105fba38e6da9ec871efc0c
#
_entry.id   220306b75105fba38e6da9ec871efc0c
#
_cell.length_a   1.000
_cell.length_b   1.000
_cell.length_c   1.000
_cell.angle_alpha   90.00
_cell.angle_beta   90.00
_cell.angle_gamma   90.00
#
_symmetry.space_group_name_H-M   'P 1'
#
loop_
_entity.id
_entity.type
_entity.pdbx_description
1 polymer ?
#
loop_
_entity_poly.entity_id
_entity_poly.type
_entity_poly.pdbx_seq_one_letter_code
_entity_poly.pdbx_strand_id
1 'polypeptide(L)'
;MPLSPDQQRALVARLSDACGGSYTPDQRRKHFITGPQWAASYEGHAIFHAPTRKPVHFETVIEQFARIGINHWCTHDTDVLPYDALGNDKQHEIVGQIGAALKKNGINCSMVTTETFHHAVFAGGPAGEQLEVRDYAKWRLRNTVSIGHELGASYVVYWPGSLGYQFQGIVDEVQTLKWFAEGMNSACEADIEIAKAKGRPTMQHCMEAKPFEPQAEILLPTSDAMLAWIFSGQLKYPDMVGLNPEYLHELMWGGAVRASLARALLCGKLFHFDINDGYRLKHDVDIAVGLVNPFDWLNVLVLLRTYDFKGPFNLDFKPPRTTSNEGVFEISFPTAVDRFITLWEMAGEVMTDPILSEASKALKEGSGMAPGQDATAIFEANKELWSLHELMAHRLFQILVGAHKGRTYLV
;
A
#
# COMPACT_ATOMS: atom_id res chain seq x y z
N MET A 1 -40.08 17.76 1.03
CA MET A 1 -39.54 18.46 2.22
C MET A 1 -38.15 17.96 2.47
N PRO A 2 -37.20 18.78 2.86
CA PRO A 2 -35.85 18.33 3.21
C PRO A 2 -35.94 17.40 4.44
N LEU A 3 -35.05 16.38 4.48
CA LEU A 3 -34.98 15.44 5.58
C LEU A 3 -34.42 16.13 6.84
N SER A 4 -35.02 15.88 8.00
CA SER A 4 -34.45 16.27 9.28
C SER A 4 -33.15 15.49 9.55
N PRO A 5 -32.25 15.94 10.45
CA PRO A 5 -31.04 15.21 10.81
C PRO A 5 -31.32 13.76 11.26
N ASP A 6 -32.39 13.51 11.99
CA ASP A 6 -32.79 12.16 12.41
C ASP A 6 -33.22 11.29 11.25
N GLN A 7 -33.99 11.86 10.31
CA GLN A 7 -34.39 11.16 9.07
C GLN A 7 -33.19 10.86 8.19
N GLN A 8 -32.20 11.76 8.13
CA GLN A 8 -30.95 11.51 7.41
C GLN A 8 -30.19 10.36 8.04
N ARG A 9 -30.02 10.34 9.37
CA ARG A 9 -29.35 9.23 10.08
C ARG A 9 -30.08 7.90 9.86
N ALA A 10 -31.40 7.88 10.00
CA ALA A 10 -32.21 6.67 9.78
C ALA A 10 -32.11 6.17 8.32
N LEU A 11 -32.07 7.08 7.35
CA LEU A 11 -31.88 6.72 5.94
C LEU A 11 -30.49 6.11 5.72
N VAL A 12 -29.44 6.74 6.22
CA VAL A 12 -28.06 6.25 6.09
C VAL A 12 -27.92 4.87 6.72
N ALA A 13 -28.42 4.67 7.95
CA ALA A 13 -28.39 3.37 8.61
C ALA A 13 -29.09 2.29 7.80
N ARG A 14 -30.31 2.55 7.34
CA ARG A 14 -31.09 1.59 6.53
C ARG A 14 -30.40 1.25 5.20
N LEU A 15 -29.81 2.22 4.52
CA LEU A 15 -29.10 1.98 3.26
C LEU A 15 -27.76 1.28 3.51
N SER A 16 -27.07 1.61 4.61
CA SER A 16 -25.87 0.90 5.03
C SER A 16 -26.16 -0.57 5.30
N ASP A 17 -27.24 -0.89 6.02
CA ASP A 17 -27.68 -2.26 6.25
C ASP A 17 -28.03 -3.00 4.96
N ALA A 18 -28.69 -2.32 4.02
CA ALA A 18 -29.04 -2.88 2.71
C ALA A 18 -27.83 -3.14 1.81
N CYS A 19 -26.79 -2.27 1.90
CA CYS A 19 -25.51 -2.46 1.24
C CYS A 19 -24.53 -3.25 2.08
N GLY A 20 -24.93 -3.61 3.31
CA GLY A 20 -24.10 -4.04 4.41
C GLY A 20 -23.15 -5.16 4.09
N GLY A 21 -22.06 -5.15 4.82
CA GLY A 21 -20.87 -5.93 4.60
C GLY A 21 -21.13 -7.40 4.32
N SER A 22 -20.52 -7.88 3.24
CA SER A 22 -20.56 -9.30 2.87
C SER A 22 -19.83 -10.17 3.90
N TYR A 23 -19.04 -9.55 4.79
CA TYR A 23 -18.13 -10.26 5.70
C TYR A 23 -18.29 -9.83 7.15
N THR A 24 -18.22 -10.81 8.03
CA THR A 24 -18.14 -10.56 9.48
C THR A 24 -16.75 -10.08 9.88
N PRO A 25 -16.59 -9.44 11.05
CA PRO A 25 -15.27 -9.09 11.57
C PRO A 25 -14.29 -10.28 11.62
N ASP A 26 -14.77 -11.48 11.99
CA ASP A 26 -13.92 -12.68 12.04
C ASP A 26 -13.48 -13.16 10.66
N GLN A 27 -14.29 -12.96 9.63
CA GLN A 27 -13.90 -13.26 8.26
C GLN A 27 -12.86 -12.26 7.77
N ARG A 28 -13.02 -10.96 8.08
CA ARG A 28 -12.05 -9.91 7.74
C ARG A 28 -10.69 -10.15 8.38
N ARG A 29 -10.65 -10.58 9.65
CA ARG A 29 -9.40 -10.89 10.39
C ARG A 29 -8.55 -12.01 9.79
N LYS A 30 -9.09 -12.79 8.85
CA LYS A 30 -8.32 -13.83 8.16
C LYS A 30 -7.35 -13.27 7.10
N HIS A 31 -7.47 -12.01 6.77
CA HIS A 31 -6.63 -11.33 5.81
C HIS A 31 -5.65 -10.41 6.52
N PHE A 32 -4.42 -10.30 6.00
CA PHE A 32 -3.43 -9.37 6.52
C PHE A 32 -3.71 -7.97 5.95
N ILE A 33 -4.73 -7.31 6.50
CA ILE A 33 -5.13 -5.95 6.14
C ILE A 33 -4.75 -5.02 7.29
N THR A 34 -3.99 -3.98 6.96
CA THR A 34 -3.62 -2.90 7.87
C THR A 34 -4.54 -1.72 7.62
N GLY A 35 -5.04 -1.11 8.69
CA GLY A 35 -5.79 0.14 8.59
C GLY A 35 -4.87 1.30 8.19
N PRO A 36 -5.42 2.35 7.55
CA PRO A 36 -4.59 3.43 7.01
C PRO A 36 -3.81 4.16 8.11
N GLN A 37 -2.55 4.45 7.80
CA GLN A 37 -1.60 5.09 8.74
C GLN A 37 -2.09 6.46 9.22
N TRP A 38 -2.79 7.22 8.41
CA TRP A 38 -3.33 8.54 8.72
C TRP A 38 -4.61 8.51 9.57
N ALA A 39 -5.18 7.34 9.90
CA ALA A 39 -6.45 7.25 10.62
C ALA A 39 -6.39 7.79 12.05
N ALA A 40 -5.24 7.64 12.72
CA ALA A 40 -4.99 8.23 14.02
C ALA A 40 -4.28 9.58 13.88
N SER A 41 -4.52 10.48 14.82
CA SER A 41 -3.77 11.72 14.88
C SER A 41 -3.56 12.16 16.32
N TYR A 42 -2.44 12.82 16.57
CA TYR A 42 -2.19 13.58 17.78
C TYR A 42 -2.78 14.99 17.64
N GLU A 43 -3.02 15.67 18.74
CA GLU A 43 -3.62 17.03 18.77
C GLU A 43 -2.99 17.96 17.72
N GLY A 44 -3.74 18.31 16.69
CA GLY A 44 -3.36 19.28 15.67
C GLY A 44 -2.62 18.73 14.44
N HIS A 45 -2.27 17.45 14.39
CA HIS A 45 -1.55 16.83 13.27
C HIS A 45 -2.43 16.02 12.34
N ALA A 46 -3.58 16.49 11.98
CA ALA A 46 -4.38 15.77 11.01
C ALA A 46 -3.97 16.17 9.58
N ILE A 47 -2.93 15.55 9.04
CA ILE A 47 -2.49 15.77 7.65
C ILE A 47 -3.64 15.48 6.67
N PHE A 48 -4.54 14.56 7.03
CA PHE A 48 -5.64 14.11 6.17
C PHE A 48 -7.05 14.40 6.71
N HIS A 49 -7.20 15.26 7.71
CA HIS A 49 -8.56 15.60 8.13
C HIS A 49 -9.24 16.49 7.09
N ALA A 50 -10.46 16.14 6.79
CA ALA A 50 -11.35 16.98 6.03
C ALA A 50 -12.03 18.01 6.95
N PRO A 51 -12.59 19.11 6.41
CA PRO A 51 -13.30 20.11 7.21
C PRO A 51 -14.44 19.55 8.08
N THR A 52 -14.97 18.40 7.71
CA THR A 52 -16.06 17.70 8.38
C THR A 52 -15.61 16.71 9.45
N ARG A 53 -14.31 16.50 9.60
CA ARG A 53 -13.73 15.53 10.54
C ARG A 53 -12.84 16.20 11.55
N LYS A 54 -12.79 15.63 12.74
CA LYS A 54 -11.85 15.99 13.80
C LYS A 54 -10.75 14.94 13.90
N PRO A 55 -9.56 15.28 14.37
CA PRO A 55 -8.54 14.32 14.74
C PRO A 55 -9.09 13.24 15.66
N VAL A 56 -8.68 11.99 15.44
CA VAL A 56 -9.12 10.85 16.24
C VAL A 56 -7.91 10.26 16.95
N HIS A 57 -8.01 10.13 18.27
CA HIS A 57 -6.95 9.58 19.10
C HIS A 57 -6.69 8.11 18.75
N PHE A 58 -5.43 7.66 18.82
CA PHE A 58 -5.02 6.30 18.42
C PHE A 58 -5.78 5.20 19.18
N GLU A 59 -6.11 5.39 20.46
CA GLU A 59 -6.88 4.39 21.22
C GLU A 59 -8.24 4.13 20.60
N THR A 60 -8.94 5.20 20.20
CA THR A 60 -10.25 5.10 19.53
C THR A 60 -10.10 4.41 18.16
N VAL A 61 -9.07 4.77 17.37
CA VAL A 61 -8.84 4.14 16.06
C VAL A 61 -8.57 2.64 16.22
N ILE A 62 -7.70 2.26 17.15
CA ILE A 62 -7.36 0.85 17.42
C ILE A 62 -8.60 0.07 17.85
N GLU A 63 -9.45 0.64 18.74
CA GLU A 63 -10.69 0.02 19.16
C GLU A 63 -11.69 -0.16 17.99
N GLN A 64 -11.84 0.87 17.15
CA GLN A 64 -12.69 0.79 15.97
C GLN A 64 -12.19 -0.25 14.96
N PHE A 65 -10.87 -0.33 14.71
CA PHE A 65 -10.31 -1.37 13.84
C PHE A 65 -10.58 -2.78 14.36
N ALA A 66 -10.40 -3.00 15.67
CA ALA A 66 -10.75 -4.28 16.30
C ALA A 66 -12.21 -4.65 16.08
N ARG A 67 -13.12 -3.68 16.26
CA ARG A 67 -14.56 -3.85 16.08
C ARG A 67 -14.94 -4.24 14.66
N ILE A 68 -14.37 -3.61 13.66
CA ILE A 68 -14.69 -3.89 12.25
C ILE A 68 -13.95 -5.08 11.66
N GLY A 69 -12.95 -5.62 12.36
CA GLY A 69 -12.20 -6.82 11.95
C GLY A 69 -10.91 -6.51 11.18
N ILE A 70 -10.36 -5.32 11.28
CA ILE A 70 -8.98 -5.00 10.88
C ILE A 70 -8.08 -5.41 12.05
N ASN A 71 -7.11 -6.28 11.82
CA ASN A 71 -6.27 -6.85 12.87
C ASN A 71 -4.83 -6.31 12.90
N HIS A 72 -4.52 -5.37 12.01
CA HIS A 72 -3.23 -4.70 11.97
C HIS A 72 -3.42 -3.18 11.92
N TRP A 73 -2.53 -2.50 12.62
CA TRP A 73 -2.47 -1.05 12.70
C TRP A 73 -1.11 -0.56 12.23
N CYS A 74 -1.06 0.61 11.65
CA CYS A 74 0.15 1.31 11.29
C CYS A 74 -0.02 2.82 11.48
N THR A 75 1.09 3.57 11.42
CA THR A 75 1.10 5.02 11.59
C THR A 75 2.36 5.62 10.98
N HIS A 76 2.29 6.90 10.59
CA HIS A 76 3.50 7.72 10.56
C HIS A 76 3.92 8.01 12.02
N ASP A 77 5.21 8.13 12.24
CA ASP A 77 5.74 8.39 13.59
C ASP A 77 5.12 9.65 14.21
N THR A 78 4.92 10.71 13.45
CA THR A 78 4.38 11.99 13.93
C THR A 78 2.87 12.17 13.82
N ASP A 79 2.13 11.21 13.27
CA ASP A 79 0.66 11.21 13.38
C ASP A 79 0.23 11.02 14.84
N VAL A 80 0.99 10.24 15.61
CA VAL A 80 0.68 9.87 16.99
C VAL A 80 1.67 10.46 18.02
N LEU A 81 2.79 11.00 17.58
CA LEU A 81 3.80 11.61 18.44
C LEU A 81 3.95 13.08 18.09
N PRO A 82 3.85 14.00 19.08
CA PRO A 82 4.21 15.39 18.85
C PRO A 82 5.72 15.52 18.59
N TYR A 83 6.12 16.50 17.79
CA TYR A 83 7.52 16.69 17.42
C TYR A 83 8.45 16.89 18.62
N ASP A 84 7.96 17.53 19.70
CA ASP A 84 8.70 17.75 20.94
C ASP A 84 8.87 16.51 21.80
N ALA A 85 8.17 15.42 21.46
CA ALA A 85 8.31 14.13 22.12
C ALA A 85 9.36 13.23 21.44
N LEU A 86 9.73 13.51 20.21
CA LEU A 86 10.61 12.62 19.45
C LEU A 86 11.99 12.46 20.13
N GLY A 87 12.36 11.21 20.38
CA GLY A 87 13.67 10.85 20.94
C GLY A 87 13.85 11.10 22.43
N ASN A 88 12.79 11.35 23.18
CA ASN A 88 12.85 11.57 24.62
C ASN A 88 11.86 10.69 25.41
N ASP A 89 11.82 10.83 26.74
CA ASP A 89 10.97 10.02 27.62
C ASP A 89 9.48 10.07 27.27
N LYS A 90 9.00 11.22 26.80
CA LYS A 90 7.59 11.37 26.36
C LYS A 90 7.25 10.50 25.16
N GLN A 91 8.21 10.30 24.24
CA GLN A 91 8.03 9.33 23.15
C GLN A 91 7.79 7.91 23.70
N HIS A 92 8.65 7.47 24.62
CA HIS A 92 8.53 6.12 25.20
C HIS A 92 7.22 5.94 25.97
N GLU A 93 6.75 6.97 26.67
CA GLU A 93 5.46 6.98 27.35
C GLU A 93 4.31 6.78 26.35
N ILE A 94 4.24 7.60 25.30
CA ILE A 94 3.17 7.52 24.30
C ILE A 94 3.23 6.19 23.53
N VAL A 95 4.41 5.75 23.09
CA VAL A 95 4.60 4.45 22.42
C VAL A 95 4.16 3.31 23.34
N GLY A 96 4.44 3.39 24.64
CA GLY A 96 3.95 2.44 25.62
C GLY A 96 2.43 2.40 25.74
N GLN A 97 1.78 3.59 25.70
CA GLN A 97 0.30 3.68 25.68
C GLN A 97 -0.28 3.04 24.40
N ILE A 98 0.31 3.31 23.24
CA ILE A 98 -0.07 2.67 21.97
C ILE A 98 0.05 1.15 22.07
N GLY A 99 1.19 0.65 22.55
CA GLY A 99 1.42 -0.79 22.74
C GLY A 99 0.40 -1.44 23.68
N ALA A 100 0.01 -0.75 24.76
CA ALA A 100 -1.04 -1.19 25.66
C ALA A 100 -2.43 -1.24 24.98
N ALA A 101 -2.77 -0.22 24.18
CA ALA A 101 -4.03 -0.18 23.43
C ALA A 101 -4.10 -1.30 22.38
N LEU A 102 -3.02 -1.52 21.64
CA LEU A 102 -2.91 -2.62 20.66
C LEU A 102 -3.13 -3.98 21.34
N LYS A 103 -2.42 -4.24 22.44
CA LYS A 103 -2.55 -5.48 23.21
C LYS A 103 -3.94 -5.68 23.76
N LYS A 104 -4.56 -4.64 24.31
CA LYS A 104 -5.94 -4.67 24.86
C LYS A 104 -6.95 -5.10 23.80
N ASN A 105 -6.77 -4.67 22.57
CA ASN A 105 -7.71 -4.90 21.47
C ASN A 105 -7.32 -6.07 20.55
N GLY A 106 -6.22 -6.79 20.82
CA GLY A 106 -5.77 -7.91 20.00
C GLY A 106 -5.34 -7.48 18.59
N ILE A 107 -4.83 -6.26 18.44
CA ILE A 107 -4.32 -5.68 17.20
C ILE A 107 -2.78 -5.70 17.23
N ASN A 108 -2.16 -5.99 16.10
CA ASN A 108 -0.71 -5.92 15.94
C ASN A 108 -0.32 -4.60 15.26
N CYS A 109 0.84 -4.05 15.61
CA CYS A 109 1.47 -3.04 14.77
C CYS A 109 2.17 -3.75 13.61
N SER A 110 1.80 -3.45 12.37
CA SER A 110 2.46 -4.02 11.19
C SER A 110 3.65 -3.17 10.75
N MET A 111 3.47 -1.84 10.78
CA MET A 111 4.35 -0.91 10.09
C MET A 111 4.40 0.43 10.82
N VAL A 112 5.58 1.06 10.80
CA VAL A 112 5.76 2.47 11.15
C VAL A 112 6.42 3.19 9.97
N THR A 113 5.89 4.33 9.58
CA THR A 113 6.41 5.13 8.48
C THR A 113 7.13 6.36 9.03
N THR A 114 8.31 6.66 8.50
CA THR A 114 8.99 7.93 8.80
C THR A 114 8.28 9.06 8.07
N GLU A 115 7.69 9.99 8.81
CA GLU A 115 7.07 11.17 8.23
C GLU A 115 8.15 12.12 7.66
N THR A 116 7.98 12.57 6.41
CA THR A 116 8.96 13.37 5.67
C THR A 116 8.43 14.74 5.23
N PHE A 117 7.21 15.10 5.61
CA PHE A 117 6.60 16.38 5.27
C PHE A 117 6.98 17.51 6.23
N HIS A 118 7.61 17.21 7.34
CA HIS A 118 8.04 18.23 8.29
C HIS A 118 9.07 19.16 7.65
N HIS A 119 8.94 20.46 7.87
CA HIS A 119 9.80 21.48 7.29
C HIS A 119 11.31 21.24 7.49
N ALA A 120 11.73 20.63 8.61
CA ALA A 120 13.13 20.31 8.88
C ALA A 120 13.70 19.21 7.95
N VAL A 121 12.86 18.37 7.32
CA VAL A 121 13.29 17.30 6.38
C VAL A 121 12.75 17.50 4.97
N PHE A 122 11.86 18.44 4.75
CA PHE A 122 11.25 18.68 3.45
C PHE A 122 12.25 19.14 2.38
N ALA A 123 13.38 19.68 2.79
CA ALA A 123 14.47 20.09 1.89
C ALA A 123 15.36 18.91 1.44
N GLY A 124 14.76 17.76 1.07
CA GLY A 124 15.45 16.60 0.55
C GLY A 124 15.65 15.44 1.54
N GLY A 125 15.29 15.63 2.80
CA GLY A 125 15.41 14.60 3.83
C GLY A 125 16.83 14.06 3.98
N PRO A 126 17.04 12.73 3.97
CA PRO A 126 18.37 12.13 4.09
C PRO A 126 19.27 12.38 2.89
N ALA A 127 18.75 12.97 1.83
CA ALA A 127 19.45 13.35 0.63
C ALA A 127 19.56 14.89 0.42
N GLY A 128 19.15 15.68 1.39
CA GLY A 128 19.21 17.15 1.35
C GLY A 128 20.65 17.67 1.17
N GLU A 129 20.82 18.82 0.54
CA GLU A 129 22.14 19.40 0.30
C GLU A 129 22.82 19.87 1.60
N GLN A 130 22.02 20.34 2.58
CA GLN A 130 22.54 20.77 3.87
C GLN A 130 22.88 19.57 4.74
N LEU A 131 24.09 19.58 5.32
CA LEU A 131 24.54 18.50 6.20
C LEU A 131 23.58 18.31 7.41
N GLU A 132 23.15 19.41 8.02
CA GLU A 132 22.28 19.39 9.18
C GLU A 132 20.91 18.75 8.86
N VAL A 133 20.38 18.96 7.65
CA VAL A 133 19.14 18.31 7.18
C VAL A 133 19.34 16.82 7.05
N ARG A 134 20.45 16.40 6.43
CA ARG A 134 20.77 14.96 6.30
C ARG A 134 20.98 14.28 7.63
N ASP A 135 21.69 14.90 8.55
CA ASP A 135 21.96 14.32 9.86
C ASP A 135 20.68 14.22 10.70
N TYR A 136 19.84 15.24 10.67
CA TYR A 136 18.53 15.20 11.32
C TYR A 136 17.64 14.09 10.68
N ALA A 137 17.61 13.97 9.37
CA ALA A 137 16.84 12.96 8.69
C ALA A 137 17.35 11.54 8.98
N LYS A 138 18.66 11.31 9.02
CA LYS A 138 19.25 10.04 9.46
C LYS A 138 18.85 9.69 10.88
N TRP A 139 18.89 10.66 11.79
CA TRP A 139 18.42 10.46 13.14
C TRP A 139 16.93 10.11 13.18
N ARG A 140 16.07 10.77 12.38
CA ARG A 140 14.65 10.46 12.27
C ARG A 140 14.43 9.02 11.82
N LEU A 141 15.09 8.58 10.76
CA LEU A 141 15.02 7.20 10.27
C LEU A 141 15.36 6.19 11.37
N ARG A 142 16.46 6.40 12.10
CA ARG A 142 16.87 5.55 13.24
C ARG A 142 15.84 5.55 14.37
N ASN A 143 15.25 6.71 14.67
CA ASN A 143 14.23 6.85 15.70
C ASN A 143 12.94 6.11 15.33
N THR A 144 12.49 6.19 14.06
CA THR A 144 11.32 5.44 13.56
C THR A 144 11.56 3.93 13.67
N VAL A 145 12.77 3.47 13.38
CA VAL A 145 13.18 2.06 13.60
C VAL A 145 13.03 1.68 15.08
N SER A 146 13.45 2.53 16.00
CA SER A 146 13.30 2.29 17.45
C SER A 146 11.84 2.17 17.85
N ILE A 147 10.98 3.08 17.37
CA ILE A 147 9.53 3.05 17.60
C ILE A 147 8.93 1.75 17.06
N GLY A 148 9.30 1.35 15.83
CA GLY A 148 8.86 0.10 15.24
C GLY A 148 9.19 -1.12 16.10
N HIS A 149 10.41 -1.18 16.62
CA HIS A 149 10.82 -2.25 17.55
C HIS A 149 10.04 -2.22 18.87
N GLU A 150 9.73 -1.05 19.41
CA GLU A 150 8.94 -0.93 20.64
C GLU A 150 7.50 -1.41 20.43
N LEU A 151 6.90 -1.09 19.29
CA LEU A 151 5.53 -1.50 18.93
C LEU A 151 5.44 -2.93 18.39
N GLY A 152 6.56 -3.56 18.06
CA GLY A 152 6.59 -4.90 17.50
C GLY A 152 6.29 -4.96 16.01
N ALA A 153 6.51 -3.86 15.29
CA ALA A 153 6.34 -3.79 13.85
C ALA A 153 7.29 -4.75 13.12
N SER A 154 6.85 -5.22 11.96
CA SER A 154 7.65 -6.03 11.04
C SER A 154 8.19 -5.23 9.86
N TYR A 155 7.64 -4.04 9.63
CA TYR A 155 7.96 -3.18 8.50
C TYR A 155 8.21 -1.74 8.96
N VAL A 156 9.19 -1.11 8.31
CA VAL A 156 9.40 0.34 8.34
C VAL A 156 9.26 0.84 6.92
N VAL A 157 8.42 1.84 6.71
CA VAL A 157 8.22 2.44 5.39
C VAL A 157 8.90 3.79 5.31
N TYR A 158 9.48 4.07 4.18
CA TYR A 158 9.97 5.37 3.80
C TYR A 158 9.38 5.79 2.46
N TRP A 159 8.62 6.88 2.49
CA TRP A 159 8.12 7.55 1.30
C TRP A 159 9.00 8.77 0.99
N PRO A 160 9.84 8.72 -0.06
CA PRO A 160 10.83 9.75 -0.35
C PRO A 160 10.25 10.91 -1.17
N GLY A 161 9.09 11.42 -0.81
CA GLY A 161 8.43 12.52 -1.54
C GLY A 161 9.20 13.85 -1.54
N SER A 162 10.15 14.02 -0.62
CA SER A 162 11.08 15.14 -0.61
C SER A 162 12.35 14.91 -1.45
N LEU A 163 12.57 13.68 -1.96
CA LEU A 163 13.73 13.33 -2.79
C LEU A 163 13.51 13.77 -4.23
N GLY A 164 13.86 15.00 -4.52
CA GLY A 164 13.67 15.58 -5.84
C GLY A 164 13.87 17.08 -5.85
N TYR A 165 13.41 17.73 -6.90
CA TYR A 165 13.56 19.16 -7.08
C TYR A 165 12.45 19.77 -7.93
N GLN A 166 12.30 21.09 -7.85
CA GLN A 166 11.37 21.85 -8.70
C GLN A 166 12.06 22.43 -9.93
N PHE A 167 13.37 22.66 -9.86
CA PHE A 167 14.17 23.29 -10.92
C PHE A 167 15.39 22.44 -11.23
N GLN A 168 15.53 22.02 -12.47
CA GLN A 168 16.67 21.26 -12.96
C GLN A 168 17.99 22.07 -12.93
N GLY A 169 19.12 21.39 -12.84
CA GLY A 169 20.46 21.94 -12.98
C GLY A 169 21.03 22.60 -11.71
N ILE A 170 20.33 22.48 -10.59
CA ILE A 170 20.82 22.96 -9.27
C ILE A 170 21.09 21.82 -8.30
N VAL A 171 20.79 20.58 -8.68
CA VAL A 171 20.96 19.38 -7.84
C VAL A 171 21.92 18.41 -8.56
N ASP A 172 22.88 17.86 -7.81
CA ASP A 172 23.68 16.71 -8.25
C ASP A 172 22.92 15.43 -7.90
N GLU A 173 22.14 14.92 -8.86
CA GLU A 173 21.27 13.75 -8.67
C GLU A 173 22.06 12.49 -8.29
N VAL A 174 23.26 12.32 -8.82
CA VAL A 174 24.12 11.17 -8.48
C VAL A 174 24.55 11.23 -7.01
N GLN A 175 24.99 12.39 -6.56
CA GLN A 175 25.39 12.58 -5.18
C GLN A 175 24.19 12.50 -4.22
N THR A 176 23.05 13.02 -4.61
CA THR A 176 21.77 12.94 -3.87
C THR A 176 21.35 11.49 -3.62
N LEU A 177 21.43 10.64 -4.67
CA LEU A 177 21.13 9.21 -4.54
C LEU A 177 22.12 8.45 -3.64
N LYS A 178 23.38 8.88 -3.59
CA LYS A 178 24.39 8.34 -2.65
C LYS A 178 24.09 8.74 -1.20
N TRP A 179 23.76 10.00 -0.95
CA TRP A 179 23.35 10.45 0.37
C TRP A 179 22.09 9.74 0.86
N PHE A 180 21.15 9.50 -0.06
CA PHE A 180 19.96 8.72 0.27
C PHE A 180 20.31 7.29 0.71
N ALA A 181 21.26 6.65 0.00
CA ALA A 181 21.75 5.33 0.39
C ALA A 181 22.46 5.34 1.76
N GLU A 182 23.20 6.39 2.09
CA GLU A 182 23.79 6.55 3.44
C GLU A 182 22.70 6.62 4.53
N GLY A 183 21.60 7.35 4.26
CA GLY A 183 20.45 7.42 5.15
C GLY A 183 19.81 6.04 5.39
N MET A 184 19.53 5.31 4.32
CA MET A 184 18.94 3.97 4.39
C MET A 184 19.88 2.96 5.08
N ASN A 185 21.19 3.01 4.78
CA ASN A 185 22.19 2.18 5.46
C ASN A 185 22.21 2.47 6.97
N SER A 186 22.10 3.73 7.38
CA SER A 186 22.03 4.12 8.80
C SER A 186 20.78 3.57 9.50
N ALA A 187 19.63 3.55 8.81
CA ALA A 187 18.41 2.94 9.34
C ALA A 187 18.55 1.42 9.52
N CYS A 188 19.11 0.73 8.52
CA CYS A 188 19.36 -0.71 8.59
C CYS A 188 20.36 -1.06 9.71
N GLU A 189 21.41 -0.24 9.88
CA GLU A 189 22.39 -0.41 10.99
C GLU A 189 21.71 -0.30 12.35
N ALA A 190 20.85 0.71 12.55
CA ALA A 190 20.09 0.85 13.79
C ALA A 190 19.17 -0.34 14.04
N ASP A 191 18.51 -0.84 12.99
CA ASP A 191 17.65 -2.01 13.10
C ASP A 191 18.43 -3.26 13.53
N ILE A 192 19.57 -3.54 12.91
CA ILE A 192 20.44 -4.65 13.27
C ILE A 192 20.88 -4.55 14.75
N GLU A 193 21.31 -3.36 15.18
CA GLU A 193 21.74 -3.09 16.56
C GLU A 193 20.61 -3.36 17.56
N ILE A 194 19.42 -2.81 17.32
CA ILE A 194 18.26 -2.94 18.21
C ILE A 194 17.73 -4.38 18.20
N ALA A 195 17.60 -4.99 17.01
CA ALA A 195 17.16 -6.38 16.86
C ALA A 195 18.04 -7.33 17.66
N LYS A 196 19.36 -7.17 17.54
CA LYS A 196 20.35 -7.96 18.30
C LYS A 196 20.20 -7.74 19.81
N ALA A 197 20.06 -6.48 20.25
CA ALA A 197 19.94 -6.16 21.68
C ALA A 197 18.64 -6.71 22.29
N LYS A 198 17.54 -6.73 21.51
CA LYS A 198 16.23 -7.21 21.96
C LYS A 198 15.99 -8.70 21.67
N GLY A 199 16.90 -9.39 21.00
CA GLY A 199 16.73 -10.80 20.59
C GLY A 199 15.56 -11.00 19.63
N ARG A 200 15.34 -10.07 18.70
CA ARG A 200 14.24 -10.06 17.72
C ARG A 200 14.80 -10.09 16.30
N PRO A 201 13.99 -10.50 15.29
CA PRO A 201 14.37 -10.31 13.90
C PRO A 201 14.46 -8.82 13.55
N THR A 202 15.25 -8.49 12.55
CA THR A 202 15.22 -7.18 11.89
C THR A 202 13.89 -6.98 11.16
N MET A 203 13.51 -5.72 10.97
CA MET A 203 12.36 -5.36 10.15
C MET A 203 12.72 -5.34 8.67
N GLN A 204 11.71 -5.36 7.80
CA GLN A 204 11.86 -5.09 6.39
C GLN A 204 11.69 -3.59 6.15
N HIS A 205 12.66 -2.98 5.47
CA HIS A 205 12.67 -1.57 5.11
C HIS A 205 12.03 -1.39 3.74
N CYS A 206 10.85 -0.82 3.70
CA CYS A 206 10.04 -0.69 2.50
C CYS A 206 10.13 0.71 1.93
N MET A 207 10.35 0.83 0.64
CA MET A 207 10.34 2.10 -0.06
C MET A 207 9.08 2.23 -0.90
N GLU A 208 8.44 3.38 -0.81
CA GLU A 208 7.22 3.71 -1.53
C GLU A 208 7.51 4.75 -2.60
N ALA A 209 7.33 4.36 -3.85
CA ALA A 209 7.57 5.23 -5.00
C ALA A 209 6.37 6.14 -5.26
N LYS A 210 6.64 7.40 -5.63
CA LYS A 210 5.64 8.33 -6.14
C LYS A 210 6.23 9.13 -7.30
N PRO A 211 5.53 9.27 -8.44
CA PRO A 211 6.14 9.87 -9.64
C PRO A 211 6.31 11.39 -9.55
N PHE A 212 5.46 12.07 -8.82
CA PHE A 212 5.46 13.51 -8.56
C PHE A 212 4.59 13.80 -7.33
N GLU A 213 4.55 15.07 -6.88
CA GLU A 213 3.92 15.50 -5.62
C GLU A 213 4.68 14.99 -4.39
N PRO A 214 5.15 15.90 -3.53
CA PRO A 214 5.04 17.37 -3.66
C PRO A 214 6.09 17.99 -4.58
N GLN A 215 7.14 17.27 -4.98
CA GLN A 215 8.14 17.75 -5.92
C GLN A 215 7.69 17.52 -7.37
N ALA A 216 8.09 18.42 -8.27
CA ALA A 216 7.81 18.26 -9.69
C ALA A 216 8.58 17.07 -10.30
N GLU A 217 9.83 16.91 -9.87
CA GLU A 217 10.73 15.85 -10.29
C GLU A 217 11.17 15.05 -9.05
N ILE A 218 10.81 13.79 -9.00
CA ILE A 218 11.24 12.85 -7.95
C ILE A 218 12.28 11.89 -8.54
N LEU A 219 13.41 11.71 -7.86
CA LEU A 219 14.54 10.93 -8.40
C LEU A 219 14.29 9.42 -8.44
N LEU A 220 13.39 8.91 -7.59
CA LEU A 220 12.96 7.52 -7.57
C LEU A 220 11.43 7.43 -7.77
N PRO A 221 10.93 7.82 -8.96
CA PRO A 221 9.51 8.09 -9.17
C PRO A 221 8.64 6.85 -9.32
N THR A 222 9.24 5.67 -9.55
CA THR A 222 8.53 4.42 -9.82
C THR A 222 9.14 3.26 -9.05
N SER A 223 8.39 2.20 -8.84
CA SER A 223 8.91 0.95 -8.28
C SER A 223 10.11 0.41 -9.06
N ASP A 224 10.13 0.57 -10.39
CA ASP A 224 11.25 0.14 -11.23
C ASP A 224 12.52 0.99 -11.00
N ALA A 225 12.36 2.30 -10.85
CA ALA A 225 13.48 3.17 -10.51
C ALA A 225 14.09 2.82 -9.15
N MET A 226 13.22 2.52 -8.17
CA MET A 226 13.66 2.05 -6.86
C MET A 226 14.37 0.70 -6.92
N LEU A 227 13.86 -0.27 -7.69
CA LEU A 227 14.55 -1.54 -7.91
C LEU A 227 15.95 -1.32 -8.51
N ALA A 228 16.05 -0.50 -9.54
CA ALA A 228 17.34 -0.18 -10.15
C ALA A 228 18.32 0.46 -9.15
N TRP A 229 17.81 1.34 -8.28
CA TRP A 229 18.63 1.95 -7.24
C TRP A 229 19.02 0.95 -6.14
N ILE A 230 18.10 0.07 -5.67
CA ILE A 230 18.41 -0.98 -4.68
C ILE A 230 19.58 -1.85 -5.18
N PHE A 231 19.59 -2.20 -6.47
CA PHE A 231 20.63 -3.02 -7.07
C PHE A 231 21.84 -2.24 -7.63
N SER A 232 21.89 -0.92 -7.41
CA SER A 232 23.02 -0.08 -7.88
C SER A 232 24.35 -0.32 -7.15
N GLY A 233 24.33 -1.10 -6.06
CA GLY A 233 25.51 -1.35 -5.22
C GLY A 233 25.81 -0.26 -4.19
N GLN A 234 24.91 0.72 -3.99
CA GLN A 234 25.07 1.78 -2.99
C GLN A 234 24.59 1.36 -1.59
N LEU A 235 23.70 0.39 -1.50
CA LEU A 235 23.22 -0.15 -0.23
C LEU A 235 24.19 -1.20 0.32
N LYS A 236 24.50 -1.11 1.61
CA LYS A 236 25.25 -2.13 2.36
C LYS A 236 24.38 -3.35 2.70
N TYR A 237 23.08 -3.14 2.86
CA TYR A 237 22.11 -4.14 3.29
C TYR A 237 20.94 -4.24 2.29
N PRO A 238 21.21 -4.54 1.00
CA PRO A 238 20.17 -4.55 -0.02
C PRO A 238 19.06 -5.60 0.26
N ASP A 239 19.37 -6.67 1.00
CA ASP A 239 18.40 -7.70 1.34
C ASP A 239 17.35 -7.22 2.36
N MET A 240 17.69 -6.23 3.18
CA MET A 240 16.76 -5.62 4.13
C MET A 240 15.85 -4.58 3.46
N VAL A 241 16.18 -4.08 2.26
CA VAL A 241 15.45 -3.02 1.57
C VAL A 241 14.64 -3.62 0.42
N GLY A 242 13.37 -3.29 0.37
CA GLY A 242 12.43 -3.69 -0.67
C GLY A 242 11.41 -2.61 -0.95
N LEU A 243 10.32 -2.99 -1.58
CA LEU A 243 9.30 -2.07 -2.04
C LEU A 243 8.01 -2.19 -1.23
N ASN A 244 7.35 -1.05 -1.08
CA ASN A 244 5.95 -0.87 -0.76
C ASN A 244 5.30 -0.10 -1.93
N PRO A 245 5.04 -0.73 -3.08
CA PRO A 245 4.33 -0.06 -4.14
C PRO A 245 2.96 0.41 -3.64
N GLU A 246 2.53 1.57 -4.11
CA GLU A 246 1.15 1.98 -4.00
C GLU A 246 0.46 1.87 -5.35
N TYR A 247 -0.74 1.29 -5.37
CA TYR A 247 -1.46 1.04 -6.62
C TYR A 247 -1.68 2.31 -7.44
N LEU A 248 -2.15 3.39 -6.80
CA LEU A 248 -2.43 4.64 -7.51
C LEU A 248 -1.17 5.34 -7.98
N HIS A 249 -0.09 5.31 -7.19
CA HIS A 249 1.19 5.90 -7.59
C HIS A 249 1.70 5.31 -8.91
N GLU A 250 1.55 4.00 -9.12
CA GLU A 250 1.90 3.37 -10.39
C GLU A 250 0.99 3.82 -11.55
N LEU A 251 -0.28 4.14 -11.29
CA LEU A 251 -1.19 4.69 -12.32
C LEU A 251 -0.91 6.15 -12.65
N MET A 252 -0.39 6.94 -11.72
CA MET A 252 -0.16 8.39 -11.91
C MET A 252 0.78 8.68 -13.08
N TRP A 253 1.81 7.87 -13.28
CA TRP A 253 2.74 8.01 -14.41
C TRP A 253 2.33 7.20 -15.65
N GLY A 254 1.18 6.53 -15.61
CA GLY A 254 0.68 5.71 -16.71
C GLY A 254 1.22 4.29 -16.75
N GLY A 255 1.90 3.84 -15.69
CA GLY A 255 2.47 2.51 -15.55
C GLY A 255 1.42 1.40 -15.56
N ALA A 256 1.90 0.19 -15.78
CA ALA A 256 1.13 -1.03 -15.63
C ALA A 256 1.42 -1.64 -14.26
N VAL A 257 0.53 -1.42 -13.29
CA VAL A 257 0.70 -1.86 -11.89
C VAL A 257 1.10 -3.34 -11.82
N ARG A 258 0.39 -4.20 -12.53
CA ARG A 258 0.67 -5.63 -12.55
C ARG A 258 2.09 -5.95 -13.02
N ALA A 259 2.63 -5.21 -13.98
CA ALA A 259 3.99 -5.42 -14.47
C ALA A 259 5.04 -4.94 -13.47
N SER A 260 4.82 -3.82 -12.77
CA SER A 260 5.70 -3.33 -11.69
C SER A 260 5.76 -4.34 -10.55
N LEU A 261 4.59 -4.84 -10.10
CA LEU A 261 4.51 -5.88 -9.07
C LEU A 261 5.19 -7.18 -9.49
N ALA A 262 5.04 -7.59 -10.76
CA ALA A 262 5.71 -8.79 -11.28
C ALA A 262 7.23 -8.67 -11.21
N ARG A 263 7.80 -7.51 -11.51
CA ARG A 263 9.25 -7.26 -11.38
C ARG A 263 9.70 -7.26 -9.92
N ALA A 264 8.92 -6.64 -9.03
CA ALA A 264 9.18 -6.67 -7.59
C ALA A 264 9.16 -8.11 -7.03
N LEU A 265 8.18 -8.93 -7.44
CA LEU A 265 8.10 -10.35 -7.09
C LEU A 265 9.27 -11.14 -7.66
N LEU A 266 9.63 -10.94 -8.94
CA LEU A 266 10.77 -11.59 -9.59
C LEU A 266 12.08 -11.33 -8.85
N CYS A 267 12.26 -10.11 -8.35
CA CYS A 267 13.44 -9.69 -7.60
C CYS A 267 13.39 -10.09 -6.11
N GLY A 268 12.29 -10.67 -5.62
CA GLY A 268 12.10 -10.94 -4.19
C GLY A 268 12.05 -9.66 -3.34
N LYS A 269 11.57 -8.55 -3.92
CA LYS A 269 11.56 -7.22 -3.31
C LYS A 269 10.17 -6.65 -3.05
N LEU A 270 9.10 -7.38 -3.31
CA LEU A 270 7.76 -6.98 -2.89
C LEU A 270 7.58 -7.34 -1.41
N PHE A 271 7.75 -6.36 -0.51
CA PHE A 271 7.66 -6.57 0.94
C PHE A 271 6.31 -6.15 1.51
N HIS A 272 5.72 -5.10 0.95
CA HIS A 272 4.47 -4.49 1.38
C HIS A 272 3.69 -4.02 0.15
N PHE A 273 2.39 -3.75 0.29
CA PHE A 273 1.60 -3.20 -0.82
C PHE A 273 0.49 -2.29 -0.29
N ASP A 274 0.54 -1.01 -0.67
CA ASP A 274 -0.49 -0.03 -0.37
C ASP A 274 -1.62 -0.11 -1.38
N ILE A 275 -2.82 -0.36 -0.87
CA ILE A 275 -4.01 -0.62 -1.67
C ILE A 275 -4.98 0.55 -1.63
N ASN A 276 -5.19 1.15 -2.76
CA ASN A 276 -6.16 2.18 -3.05
C ASN A 276 -6.63 2.08 -4.51
N ASP A 277 -7.21 3.11 -5.05
CA ASP A 277 -7.65 3.18 -6.44
C ASP A 277 -7.68 4.64 -6.90
N GLY A 278 -7.80 4.87 -8.19
CA GLY A 278 -7.90 6.21 -8.76
C GLY A 278 -7.84 6.21 -10.27
N TYR A 279 -7.64 7.40 -10.83
CA TYR A 279 -7.65 7.61 -12.26
C TYR A 279 -6.24 7.68 -12.82
N ARG A 280 -5.99 6.93 -13.89
CA ARG A 280 -4.70 6.93 -14.61
C ARG A 280 -4.33 8.35 -15.07
N LEU A 281 -3.06 8.73 -14.92
CA LEU A 281 -2.49 10.03 -15.30
C LEU A 281 -3.18 11.23 -14.61
N LYS A 282 -3.68 11.02 -13.40
CA LYS A 282 -4.24 12.06 -12.54
C LYS A 282 -3.45 12.16 -11.25
N HIS A 283 -3.78 13.19 -10.46
CA HIS A 283 -3.20 13.38 -9.13
C HIS A 283 -3.65 12.29 -8.14
N ASP A 284 -2.98 12.25 -7.03
CA ASP A 284 -3.19 11.29 -5.96
C ASP A 284 -4.52 11.53 -5.22
N VAL A 285 -5.56 10.83 -5.63
CA VAL A 285 -6.92 10.98 -5.07
C VAL A 285 -7.26 9.94 -4.00
N ASP A 286 -6.49 8.87 -3.90
CA ASP A 286 -6.60 7.78 -2.93
C ASP A 286 -8.04 7.29 -2.72
N ILE A 287 -8.68 6.88 -3.80
CA ILE A 287 -10.02 6.29 -3.76
C ILE A 287 -9.91 4.87 -3.20
N ALA A 288 -10.94 4.40 -2.51
CA ALA A 288 -10.94 3.04 -1.97
C ALA A 288 -10.83 1.98 -3.07
N VAL A 289 -10.09 0.92 -2.79
CA VAL A 289 -9.75 -0.19 -3.68
C VAL A 289 -10.94 -0.72 -4.50
N GLY A 290 -10.74 -0.91 -5.80
CA GLY A 290 -11.70 -1.53 -6.72
C GLY A 290 -12.92 -0.68 -7.08
N LEU A 291 -12.93 0.64 -6.76
CA LEU A 291 -14.06 1.52 -7.13
C LEU A 291 -13.94 2.08 -8.55
N VAL A 292 -12.73 2.22 -9.06
CA VAL A 292 -12.47 2.80 -10.40
C VAL A 292 -12.00 1.72 -11.36
N ASN A 293 -11.08 0.86 -10.94
CA ASN A 293 -10.42 -0.12 -11.79
C ASN A 293 -10.62 -1.57 -11.33
N PRO A 294 -11.85 -2.06 -11.11
CA PRO A 294 -12.05 -3.40 -10.52
C PRO A 294 -11.51 -4.54 -11.40
N PHE A 295 -11.47 -4.39 -12.72
CA PHE A 295 -10.92 -5.39 -13.63
C PHE A 295 -9.38 -5.46 -13.53
N ASP A 296 -8.71 -4.32 -13.45
CA ASP A 296 -7.26 -4.26 -13.26
C ASP A 296 -6.89 -4.83 -11.88
N TRP A 297 -7.63 -4.47 -10.85
CA TRP A 297 -7.50 -5.02 -9.50
C TRP A 297 -7.62 -6.55 -9.47
N LEU A 298 -8.62 -7.11 -10.16
CA LEU A 298 -8.77 -8.57 -10.27
C LEU A 298 -7.50 -9.21 -10.85
N ASN A 299 -6.96 -8.63 -11.93
CA ASN A 299 -5.73 -9.13 -12.56
C ASN A 299 -4.49 -8.97 -11.67
N VAL A 300 -4.39 -7.89 -10.90
CA VAL A 300 -3.33 -7.68 -9.90
C VAL A 300 -3.39 -8.77 -8.83
N LEU A 301 -4.57 -9.02 -8.27
CA LEU A 301 -4.75 -10.01 -7.21
C LEU A 301 -4.53 -11.45 -7.69
N VAL A 302 -4.86 -11.76 -8.94
CA VAL A 302 -4.49 -13.06 -9.57
C VAL A 302 -2.97 -13.23 -9.59
N LEU A 303 -2.22 -12.18 -9.97
CA LEU A 303 -0.75 -12.23 -9.93
C LEU A 303 -0.24 -12.48 -8.52
N LEU A 304 -0.68 -11.69 -7.55
CA LEU A 304 -0.22 -11.79 -6.16
C LEU A 304 -0.50 -13.19 -5.57
N ARG A 305 -1.70 -13.72 -5.80
CA ARG A 305 -2.06 -15.07 -5.37
C ARG A 305 -1.26 -16.17 -6.08
N THR A 306 -0.94 -15.99 -7.36
CA THR A 306 -0.12 -16.93 -8.13
C THR A 306 1.27 -17.09 -7.52
N TYR A 307 1.82 -16.02 -6.97
CA TYR A 307 3.15 -16.01 -6.33
C TYR A 307 3.08 -16.05 -4.80
N ASP A 308 1.94 -16.45 -4.24
CA ASP A 308 1.71 -16.64 -2.80
C ASP A 308 1.96 -15.38 -1.94
N PHE A 309 1.85 -14.19 -2.52
CA PHE A 309 1.89 -12.94 -1.76
C PHE A 309 0.53 -12.69 -1.09
N LYS A 310 0.51 -12.79 0.25
CA LYS A 310 -0.70 -12.68 1.08
C LYS A 310 -0.77 -11.37 1.88
N GLY A 311 -0.03 -10.39 1.51
CA GLY A 311 0.13 -9.14 2.24
C GLY A 311 1.49 -9.05 2.94
N PRO A 312 1.71 -8.00 3.72
CA PRO A 312 0.69 -7.04 4.20
C PRO A 312 0.05 -6.19 3.09
N PHE A 313 -1.24 -5.88 3.27
CA PHE A 313 -1.99 -4.93 2.45
C PHE A 313 -2.42 -3.76 3.33
N ASN A 314 -1.94 -2.57 3.04
CA ASN A 314 -2.30 -1.37 3.78
C ASN A 314 -3.38 -0.59 3.02
N LEU A 315 -4.43 -0.20 3.73
CA LEU A 315 -5.51 0.62 3.19
C LEU A 315 -5.06 2.09 3.10
N ASP A 316 -4.27 2.43 2.09
CA ASP A 316 -3.88 3.82 1.88
C ASP A 316 -4.87 4.56 0.98
N PHE A 317 -6.08 4.75 1.49
CA PHE A 317 -7.12 5.50 0.79
C PHE A 317 -7.72 6.58 1.68
N LYS A 318 -8.22 7.64 1.07
CA LYS A 318 -8.87 8.77 1.74
C LYS A 318 -10.38 8.69 1.56
N PRO A 319 -11.19 8.53 2.62
CA PRO A 319 -12.63 8.66 2.53
C PRO A 319 -13.04 10.03 1.97
N PRO A 320 -14.21 10.14 1.31
CA PRO A 320 -14.67 11.41 0.80
C PRO A 320 -14.59 12.53 1.86
N ARG A 321 -14.14 13.72 1.45
CA ARG A 321 -13.87 14.83 2.40
C ARG A 321 -15.09 15.30 3.16
N THR A 322 -16.30 14.96 2.70
CA THR A 322 -17.58 15.27 3.35
C THR A 322 -18.05 14.19 4.32
N THR A 323 -17.38 13.04 4.40
CA THR A 323 -17.74 11.95 5.31
C THR A 323 -17.38 12.32 6.75
N SER A 324 -18.29 12.11 7.70
CA SER A 324 -18.07 12.33 9.14
C SER A 324 -17.10 11.27 9.72
N ASN A 325 -16.61 11.49 10.94
CA ASN A 325 -15.80 10.50 11.65
C ASN A 325 -16.54 9.16 11.78
N GLU A 326 -17.81 9.20 12.17
CA GLU A 326 -18.65 7.99 12.29
C GLU A 326 -18.78 7.29 10.94
N GLY A 327 -19.06 8.04 9.86
CA GLY A 327 -19.17 7.48 8.51
C GLY A 327 -17.89 6.83 8.02
N VAL A 328 -16.72 7.31 8.44
CA VAL A 328 -15.43 6.68 8.12
C VAL A 328 -15.34 5.28 8.73
N PHE A 329 -15.64 5.13 10.02
CA PHE A 329 -15.53 3.86 10.73
C PHE A 329 -16.71 2.92 10.49
N GLU A 330 -17.92 3.45 10.26
CA GLU A 330 -19.11 2.63 10.06
C GLU A 330 -19.33 2.21 8.60
N ILE A 331 -18.79 2.97 7.65
CA ILE A 331 -19.04 2.74 6.22
C ILE A 331 -17.75 2.62 5.43
N SER A 332 -16.86 3.65 5.45
CA SER A 332 -15.74 3.71 4.51
C SER A 332 -14.75 2.55 4.70
N PHE A 333 -14.28 2.31 5.91
CA PHE A 333 -13.34 1.22 6.17
C PHE A 333 -13.97 -0.17 5.97
N PRO A 334 -15.14 -0.49 6.56
CA PRO A 334 -15.76 -1.80 6.34
C PRO A 334 -15.98 -2.12 4.86
N THR A 335 -16.53 -1.18 4.10
CA THR A 335 -16.81 -1.41 2.67
C THR A 335 -15.55 -1.51 1.81
N ALA A 336 -14.46 -0.81 2.16
CA ALA A 336 -13.18 -0.94 1.47
C ALA A 336 -12.58 -2.34 1.72
N VAL A 337 -12.58 -2.81 2.96
CA VAL A 337 -12.12 -4.15 3.33
C VAL A 337 -12.96 -5.22 2.62
N ASP A 338 -14.28 -5.12 2.66
CA ASP A 338 -15.16 -6.11 2.04
C ASP A 338 -14.98 -6.18 0.52
N ARG A 339 -14.76 -5.05 -0.14
CA ARG A 339 -14.48 -5.00 -1.56
C ARG A 339 -13.15 -5.65 -1.91
N PHE A 340 -12.11 -5.36 -1.13
CA PHE A 340 -10.81 -6.02 -1.30
C PHE A 340 -10.95 -7.55 -1.14
N ILE A 341 -11.61 -8.03 -0.09
CA ILE A 341 -11.81 -9.46 0.15
C ILE A 341 -12.62 -10.09 -0.99
N THR A 342 -13.68 -9.41 -1.46
CA THR A 342 -14.48 -9.88 -2.60
C THR A 342 -13.61 -10.07 -3.85
N LEU A 343 -12.78 -9.08 -4.19
CA LEU A 343 -11.86 -9.18 -5.32
C LEU A 343 -10.79 -10.27 -5.11
N TRP A 344 -10.31 -10.42 -3.87
CA TRP A 344 -9.37 -11.49 -3.51
C TRP A 344 -9.96 -12.88 -3.69
N GLU A 345 -11.20 -13.09 -3.29
CA GLU A 345 -11.91 -14.36 -3.50
C GLU A 345 -12.19 -14.62 -4.97
N MET A 346 -12.62 -13.61 -5.73
CA MET A 346 -12.78 -13.68 -7.18
C MET A 346 -11.46 -14.05 -7.89
N ALA A 347 -10.35 -13.53 -7.45
CA ALA A 347 -9.04 -13.92 -7.97
C ALA A 347 -8.76 -15.41 -7.72
N GLY A 348 -9.20 -15.96 -6.60
CA GLY A 348 -9.17 -17.42 -6.34
C GLY A 348 -10.05 -18.21 -7.30
N GLU A 349 -11.24 -17.73 -7.62
CA GLU A 349 -12.12 -18.33 -8.62
C GLU A 349 -11.48 -18.33 -10.01
N VAL A 350 -10.83 -17.24 -10.41
CA VAL A 350 -10.06 -17.16 -11.67
C VAL A 350 -8.99 -18.24 -11.75
N MET A 351 -8.24 -18.44 -10.68
CA MET A 351 -7.15 -19.43 -10.65
C MET A 351 -7.63 -20.88 -10.73
N THR A 352 -8.87 -21.14 -10.36
CA THR A 352 -9.48 -22.50 -10.35
C THR A 352 -10.50 -22.70 -11.45
N ASP A 353 -10.74 -21.69 -12.31
CA ASP A 353 -11.71 -21.77 -13.39
C ASP A 353 -11.24 -22.75 -14.47
N PRO A 354 -12.03 -23.78 -14.80
CA PRO A 354 -11.62 -24.84 -15.73
C PRO A 354 -11.44 -24.31 -17.16
N ILE A 355 -12.24 -23.32 -17.59
CA ILE A 355 -12.16 -22.75 -18.94
C ILE A 355 -10.84 -21.99 -19.09
N LEU A 356 -10.50 -21.13 -18.10
CA LEU A 356 -9.25 -20.40 -18.11
C LEU A 356 -8.04 -21.33 -18.01
N SER A 357 -8.13 -22.39 -17.22
CA SER A 357 -7.07 -23.38 -17.08
C SER A 357 -6.82 -24.13 -18.41
N GLU A 358 -7.87 -24.58 -19.07
CA GLU A 358 -7.78 -25.27 -20.37
C GLU A 358 -7.21 -24.35 -21.46
N ALA A 359 -7.73 -23.11 -21.58
CA ALA A 359 -7.24 -22.14 -22.53
C ALA A 359 -5.75 -21.77 -22.28
N SER A 360 -5.38 -21.56 -21.02
CA SER A 360 -3.99 -21.27 -20.64
C SER A 360 -3.06 -22.45 -20.97
N LYS A 361 -3.50 -23.67 -20.74
CA LYS A 361 -2.74 -24.87 -21.09
C LYS A 361 -2.53 -24.95 -22.61
N ALA A 362 -3.59 -24.81 -23.40
CA ALA A 362 -3.52 -24.86 -24.86
C ALA A 362 -2.57 -23.79 -25.43
N LEU A 363 -2.60 -22.55 -24.89
CA LEU A 363 -1.68 -21.48 -25.29
C LEU A 363 -0.22 -21.81 -24.96
N LYS A 364 0.06 -22.44 -23.82
CA LYS A 364 1.42 -22.82 -23.39
C LYS A 364 1.98 -23.98 -24.20
N GLU A 365 1.16 -24.94 -24.52
CA GLU A 365 1.54 -26.12 -25.33
C GLU A 365 1.72 -25.74 -26.81
N GLY A 366 0.95 -24.74 -27.29
CA GLY A 366 0.99 -24.28 -28.67
C GLY A 366 0.67 -25.37 -29.65
N SER A 367 1.12 -25.25 -30.90
CA SER A 367 0.96 -26.21 -31.97
C SER A 367 1.92 -27.41 -31.91
N GLY A 368 2.87 -27.42 -30.99
CA GLY A 368 3.90 -28.46 -30.89
C GLY A 368 4.94 -28.44 -32.02
N MET A 369 5.03 -27.37 -32.78
CA MET A 369 6.01 -27.27 -33.89
C MET A 369 7.44 -27.35 -33.37
N ALA A 370 8.29 -28.05 -34.13
CA ALA A 370 9.72 -28.16 -33.82
C ALA A 370 10.44 -26.81 -34.00
N PRO A 371 11.51 -26.54 -33.21
CA PRO A 371 12.36 -25.37 -33.41
C PRO A 371 12.93 -25.31 -34.85
N GLY A 372 13.09 -24.11 -35.39
CA GLY A 372 13.65 -23.89 -36.72
C GLY A 372 12.63 -23.82 -37.86
N GLN A 373 11.35 -23.86 -37.56
CA GLN A 373 10.32 -23.55 -38.54
C GLN A 373 10.31 -22.07 -38.89
N ASP A 374 9.87 -21.71 -40.09
CA ASP A 374 9.76 -20.31 -40.46
C ASP A 374 8.59 -19.64 -39.72
N ALA A 375 8.66 -18.30 -39.61
CA ALA A 375 7.71 -17.50 -38.84
C ALA A 375 6.26 -17.62 -39.38
N THR A 376 6.09 -17.78 -40.71
CA THR A 376 4.79 -17.95 -41.34
C THR A 376 4.16 -19.26 -40.94
N ALA A 377 4.95 -20.35 -40.96
CA ALA A 377 4.47 -21.67 -40.55
C ALA A 377 4.08 -21.69 -39.05
N ILE A 378 4.89 -21.02 -38.17
CA ILE A 378 4.54 -20.91 -36.76
C ILE A 378 3.25 -20.10 -36.59
N PHE A 379 3.06 -19.02 -37.34
CA PHE A 379 1.85 -18.20 -37.30
C PHE A 379 0.62 -19.02 -37.70
N GLU A 380 0.66 -19.65 -38.86
CA GLU A 380 -0.45 -20.44 -39.40
C GLU A 380 -0.85 -21.61 -38.46
N ALA A 381 0.14 -22.23 -37.82
CA ALA A 381 -0.11 -23.34 -36.89
C ALA A 381 -0.75 -22.89 -35.55
N ASN A 382 -0.59 -21.62 -35.15
CA ASN A 382 -1.03 -21.13 -33.83
C ASN A 382 -2.13 -20.05 -33.90
N LYS A 383 -2.47 -19.51 -35.06
CA LYS A 383 -3.38 -18.39 -35.20
C LYS A 383 -4.74 -18.56 -34.53
N GLU A 384 -5.29 -19.75 -34.57
CA GLU A 384 -6.57 -20.07 -33.93
C GLU A 384 -6.44 -20.10 -32.40
N LEU A 385 -5.30 -20.60 -31.88
CA LEU A 385 -5.04 -20.60 -30.45
C LEU A 385 -4.94 -19.17 -29.88
N TRP A 386 -4.42 -18.23 -30.65
CA TRP A 386 -4.28 -16.84 -30.15
C TRP A 386 -5.62 -16.13 -29.92
N SER A 387 -6.71 -16.57 -30.56
CA SER A 387 -8.07 -16.10 -30.25
C SER A 387 -8.51 -16.45 -28.83
N LEU A 388 -7.87 -17.44 -28.17
CA LEU A 388 -8.15 -17.79 -26.78
C LEU A 388 -7.84 -16.63 -25.81
N HIS A 389 -6.94 -15.69 -26.14
CA HIS A 389 -6.69 -14.52 -25.31
C HIS A 389 -7.96 -13.66 -25.12
N GLU A 390 -8.72 -13.46 -26.18
CA GLU A 390 -9.99 -12.71 -26.11
C GLU A 390 -11.05 -13.47 -25.30
N LEU A 391 -11.16 -14.79 -25.52
CA LEU A 391 -12.06 -15.64 -24.73
C LEU A 391 -11.70 -15.67 -23.25
N MET A 392 -10.40 -15.71 -22.92
CA MET A 392 -9.93 -15.60 -21.53
C MET A 392 -10.29 -14.25 -20.92
N ALA A 393 -10.07 -13.15 -21.63
CA ALA A 393 -10.46 -11.82 -21.17
C ALA A 393 -11.97 -11.73 -20.94
N HIS A 394 -12.78 -12.28 -21.84
CA HIS A 394 -14.23 -12.35 -21.68
C HIS A 394 -14.61 -13.20 -20.43
N ARG A 395 -13.95 -14.33 -20.22
CA ARG A 395 -14.20 -15.18 -19.04
C ARG A 395 -13.85 -14.47 -17.73
N LEU A 396 -12.74 -13.75 -17.69
CA LEU A 396 -12.38 -12.88 -16.55
C LEU A 396 -13.48 -11.85 -16.27
N PHE A 397 -14.00 -11.21 -17.31
CA PHE A 397 -15.12 -10.28 -17.18
C PHE A 397 -16.37 -10.96 -16.62
N GLN A 398 -16.72 -12.16 -17.12
CA GLN A 398 -17.85 -12.94 -16.59
C GLN A 398 -17.69 -13.27 -15.11
N ILE A 399 -16.49 -13.58 -14.66
CA ILE A 399 -16.21 -13.83 -13.24
C ILE A 399 -16.41 -12.54 -12.44
N LEU A 400 -15.85 -11.43 -12.90
CA LEU A 400 -15.96 -10.14 -12.22
C LEU A 400 -17.41 -9.69 -12.05
N VAL A 401 -18.26 -9.86 -13.06
CA VAL A 401 -19.70 -9.50 -12.97
C VAL A 401 -20.58 -10.63 -12.41
N GLY A 402 -20.01 -11.77 -12.01
CA GLY A 402 -20.74 -12.91 -11.47
C GLY A 402 -21.58 -13.68 -12.49
N ALA A 403 -21.46 -13.38 -13.79
CA ALA A 403 -22.24 -14.04 -14.86
C ALA A 403 -21.93 -15.55 -14.99
N HIS A 404 -20.73 -15.98 -14.64
CA HIS A 404 -20.30 -17.38 -14.65
C HIS A 404 -21.10 -18.26 -13.66
N LYS A 405 -21.76 -17.68 -12.66
CA LYS A 405 -22.63 -18.36 -11.68
C LYS A 405 -24.11 -18.29 -12.09
N GLY A 406 -24.41 -17.99 -13.35
CA GLY A 406 -25.79 -17.82 -13.84
C GLY A 406 -26.48 -16.56 -13.32
N ARG A 407 -25.74 -15.61 -12.73
CA ARG A 407 -26.24 -14.32 -12.33
C ARG A 407 -26.20 -13.40 -13.56
N THR A 408 -27.34 -13.12 -14.14
CA THR A 408 -27.48 -12.06 -15.14
C THR A 408 -27.61 -10.74 -14.40
N TYR A 409 -26.54 -9.96 -14.35
CA TYR A 409 -26.66 -8.53 -14.09
C TYR A 409 -27.10 -7.89 -15.40
N LEU A 410 -28.40 -7.87 -15.63
CA LEU A 410 -28.96 -6.93 -16.60
C LEU A 410 -28.85 -5.56 -15.96
N VAL A 411 -28.00 -4.73 -16.53
CA VAL A 411 -27.95 -3.29 -16.30
C VAL A 411 -29.24 -2.68 -16.81
#